data_4324db2b95341539f1cc2ebcd73132b4
#
_entry.id   4324db2b95341539f1cc2ebcd73132b4
#
_cell.length_a   1.000
_cell.length_b   1.000
_cell.length_c   1.000
_cell.angle_alpha   90.00
_cell.angle_beta   90.00
_cell.angle_gamma   90.00
#
_symmetry.space_group_name_H-M   'P 1'
#
loop_
_entity.id
_entity.type
_entity.pdbx_description
1 polymer ?
#
loop_
_entity_poly.entity_id
_entity_poly.type
_entity_poly.pdbx_seq_one_letter_code
_entity_poly.pdbx_strand_id
1 'polypeptide(L)'
;QDEQLVQQSWSHWDFGPGVEILAASSIGSSMFLLMRNADGSFMMRVNFTKHNTDWAEEPYQLHLDAKITFEIPPGSYSEDWYNTRVALLPYYGQRFRYGTIYAVEAGGAFHEFPEPAGGWPDGAPVLDFPGNLEGVRLFVGFSYEFLYEFSKFLIKKQDDAGGVSTEDAGRLQLRRAWVNYSNTGSFTVKVSNGASEFLYDVSGELLGRGLVGNPSLDTSQYRFPVNGNAVRNNVTIVSRQPTPLSIIGCGWEGTYMRRASGI
;
A
#
# COMPACT_ATOMS: atom_id res chain seq x y z
N GLN A 1 -17.45 -12.63 -28.45
CA GLN A 1 -17.01 -13.13 -27.14
C GLN A 1 -17.70 -12.25 -26.10
N ASP A 2 -18.64 -12.83 -25.35
CA ASP A 2 -19.26 -12.15 -24.22
C ASP A 2 -18.18 -11.94 -23.16
N GLU A 3 -17.75 -10.70 -22.97
CA GLU A 3 -16.89 -10.31 -21.84
C GLU A 3 -17.74 -10.43 -20.57
N GLN A 4 -17.60 -11.54 -19.87
CA GLN A 4 -18.21 -11.67 -18.56
C GLN A 4 -17.48 -10.76 -17.59
N LEU A 5 -18.20 -9.86 -16.94
CA LEU A 5 -17.69 -9.04 -15.84
C LEU A 5 -17.29 -9.97 -14.69
N VAL A 6 -15.98 -10.20 -14.54
CA VAL A 6 -15.45 -11.16 -13.56
C VAL A 6 -15.47 -10.58 -12.15
N GLN A 7 -15.22 -9.27 -12.03
CA GLN A 7 -15.19 -8.57 -10.75
C GLN A 7 -15.49 -7.09 -10.93
N GLN A 8 -16.22 -6.51 -9.98
CA GLN A 8 -16.41 -5.08 -9.84
C GLN A 8 -16.12 -4.67 -8.39
N SER A 9 -15.28 -3.65 -8.21
CA SER A 9 -14.95 -3.10 -6.90
C SER A 9 -14.88 -1.58 -6.97
N TRP A 10 -15.02 -0.94 -5.83
CA TRP A 10 -14.89 0.50 -5.66
C TRP A 10 -13.72 0.77 -4.74
N SER A 11 -12.93 1.79 -5.09
CA SER A 11 -11.85 2.29 -4.25
C SER A 11 -11.99 3.80 -4.08
N HIS A 12 -11.59 4.29 -2.92
CA HIS A 12 -11.49 5.72 -2.63
C HIS A 12 -10.01 6.11 -2.68
N TRP A 13 -9.71 7.19 -3.40
CA TRP A 13 -8.37 7.73 -3.49
C TRP A 13 -8.36 9.13 -2.89
N ASP A 14 -7.43 9.37 -1.98
CA ASP A 14 -7.18 10.66 -1.38
C ASP A 14 -5.82 11.19 -1.88
N PHE A 15 -5.85 12.33 -2.54
CA PHE A 15 -4.65 12.99 -3.09
C PHE A 15 -4.10 14.07 -2.15
N GLY A 16 -4.59 14.09 -0.91
CA GLY A 16 -4.18 15.04 0.11
C GLY A 16 -5.02 16.31 0.17
N PRO A 17 -4.82 17.11 1.22
CA PRO A 17 -5.63 18.29 1.49
C PRO A 17 -5.44 19.37 0.43
N GLY A 18 -6.57 19.93 -0.03
CA GLY A 18 -6.57 21.04 -0.99
C GLY A 18 -6.23 20.68 -2.42
N VAL A 19 -6.19 19.38 -2.74
CA VAL A 19 -6.02 18.92 -4.12
C VAL A 19 -7.39 18.76 -4.78
N GLU A 20 -7.55 19.36 -5.95
CA GLU A 20 -8.77 19.34 -6.77
C GLU A 20 -8.47 18.65 -8.10
N ILE A 21 -9.31 17.70 -8.51
CA ILE A 21 -9.25 17.07 -9.83
C ILE A 21 -10.06 17.92 -10.80
N LEU A 22 -9.40 18.53 -11.78
CA LEU A 22 -10.04 19.38 -12.79
C LEU A 22 -10.55 18.58 -13.99
N ALA A 23 -9.80 17.54 -14.40
CA ALA A 23 -10.16 16.66 -15.49
C ALA A 23 -9.50 15.30 -15.35
N ALA A 24 -10.13 14.27 -15.93
CA ALA A 24 -9.60 12.92 -16.01
C ALA A 24 -9.81 12.36 -17.42
N SER A 25 -8.83 11.62 -17.93
CA SER A 25 -8.91 10.90 -19.19
C SER A 25 -8.13 9.61 -19.11
N SER A 26 -8.55 8.58 -19.82
CA SER A 26 -7.85 7.30 -19.85
C SER A 26 -7.41 6.94 -21.26
N ILE A 27 -6.20 6.40 -21.39
CA ILE A 27 -5.64 5.88 -22.64
C ILE A 27 -5.02 4.52 -22.32
N GLY A 28 -5.61 3.46 -22.85
CA GLY A 28 -5.18 2.09 -22.55
C GLY A 28 -5.30 1.79 -21.05
N SER A 29 -4.21 1.34 -20.44
CA SER A 29 -4.12 1.04 -19.01
C SER A 29 -3.65 2.22 -18.15
N SER A 30 -3.58 3.41 -18.69
CA SER A 30 -3.17 4.62 -17.96
C SER A 30 -4.31 5.61 -17.85
N MET A 31 -4.44 6.23 -16.69
CA MET A 31 -5.34 7.36 -16.44
C MET A 31 -4.51 8.62 -16.22
N PHE A 32 -4.89 9.70 -16.86
CA PHE A 32 -4.29 11.00 -16.72
C PHE A 32 -5.24 11.92 -15.95
N LEU A 33 -4.74 12.51 -14.87
CA LEU A 33 -5.48 13.43 -14.03
C LEU A 33 -4.86 14.81 -14.15
N LEU A 34 -5.64 15.79 -14.55
CA LEU A 34 -5.27 17.19 -14.42
C LEU A 34 -5.72 17.65 -13.02
N MET A 35 -4.80 18.06 -12.21
CA MET A 35 -5.01 18.38 -10.81
C MET A 35 -4.55 19.81 -10.51
N ARG A 36 -5.10 20.39 -9.46
CA ARG A 36 -4.72 21.71 -8.96
C ARG A 36 -4.61 21.67 -7.43
N ASN A 37 -3.60 22.35 -6.92
CA ASN A 37 -3.45 22.68 -5.49
C ASN A 37 -3.10 24.16 -5.33
N ALA A 38 -2.71 24.59 -4.12
CA ALA A 38 -2.34 25.99 -3.83
C ALA A 38 -1.12 26.46 -4.64
N ASP A 39 -0.25 25.56 -5.08
CA ASP A 39 0.99 25.89 -5.78
C ASP A 39 0.83 25.89 -7.31
N GLY A 40 -0.31 25.45 -7.84
CA GLY A 40 -0.61 25.48 -9.26
C GLY A 40 -1.29 24.21 -9.79
N SER A 41 -1.33 24.10 -11.12
CA SER A 41 -1.89 22.94 -11.81
C SER A 41 -0.78 22.01 -12.32
N PHE A 42 -1.00 20.72 -12.22
CA PHE A 42 -0.08 19.68 -12.65
C PHE A 42 -0.83 18.47 -13.22
N MET A 43 -0.14 17.66 -14.00
CA MET A 43 -0.68 16.43 -14.54
C MET A 43 -0.06 15.22 -13.84
N MET A 44 -0.89 14.30 -13.42
CA MET A 44 -0.49 13.01 -12.86
C MET A 44 -0.92 11.89 -13.80
N ARG A 45 -0.06 10.89 -13.99
CA ARG A 45 -0.40 9.64 -14.66
C ARG A 45 -0.53 8.54 -13.63
N VAL A 46 -1.63 7.83 -13.65
CA VAL A 46 -1.86 6.61 -12.88
C VAL A 46 -1.79 5.43 -13.83
N ASN A 47 -0.94 4.46 -13.52
CA ASN A 47 -0.76 3.27 -14.34
C ASN A 47 -1.45 2.07 -13.68
N PHE A 48 -2.40 1.45 -14.38
CA PHE A 48 -3.14 0.28 -13.90
C PHE A 48 -2.55 -1.04 -14.39
N THR A 49 -1.40 -1.01 -15.01
CA THR A 49 -0.78 -2.24 -15.52
C THR A 49 -0.25 -3.07 -14.34
N LYS A 50 -0.73 -4.30 -14.23
CA LYS A 50 -0.29 -5.24 -13.21
C LYS A 50 1.16 -5.66 -13.47
N HIS A 51 1.99 -5.66 -12.42
CA HIS A 51 3.39 -6.10 -12.43
C HIS A 51 4.36 -5.30 -13.31
N ASN A 52 3.99 -4.11 -13.74
CA ASN A 52 4.93 -3.23 -14.45
C ASN A 52 5.52 -2.20 -13.50
N THR A 53 6.82 -2.05 -13.60
CA THR A 53 7.54 -0.90 -13.10
C THR A 53 7.33 0.28 -14.05
N ASP A 54 7.37 1.50 -13.55
CA ASP A 54 7.25 2.71 -14.40
C ASP A 54 8.54 2.98 -15.17
N TRP A 55 9.67 2.52 -14.64
CA TRP A 55 11.00 2.59 -15.24
C TRP A 55 11.67 1.22 -15.22
N ALA A 56 12.48 0.95 -16.23
CA ALA A 56 13.13 -0.36 -16.40
C ALA A 56 14.11 -0.72 -15.28
N GLU A 57 14.67 0.28 -14.62
CA GLU A 57 15.66 0.11 -13.54
C GLU A 57 15.03 0.02 -12.14
N GLU A 58 13.71 0.09 -12.02
CA GLU A 58 13.06 -0.13 -10.72
C GLU A 58 13.33 -1.55 -10.21
N PRO A 59 13.79 -1.71 -8.97
CA PRO A 59 14.15 -3.04 -8.45
C PRO A 59 12.92 -3.93 -8.25
N TYR A 60 11.76 -3.33 -8.01
CA TYR A 60 10.44 -3.93 -7.89
C TYR A 60 9.37 -2.88 -8.13
N GLN A 61 8.11 -3.26 -8.20
CA GLN A 61 7.01 -2.30 -8.31
C GLN A 61 6.94 -1.42 -7.06
N LEU A 62 7.17 -0.11 -7.23
CA LEU A 62 7.19 0.85 -6.13
C LEU A 62 5.80 1.45 -5.91
N HIS A 63 5.29 1.30 -4.70
CA HIS A 63 4.03 1.87 -4.25
C HIS A 63 4.26 3.26 -3.67
N LEU A 64 4.45 4.24 -4.56
CA LEU A 64 4.73 5.63 -4.21
C LEU A 64 3.88 6.57 -5.06
N ASP A 65 3.35 7.61 -4.42
CA ASP A 65 2.68 8.71 -5.10
C ASP A 65 3.69 9.75 -5.58
N ALA A 66 3.36 10.42 -6.69
CA ALA A 66 4.18 11.45 -7.30
C ALA A 66 5.64 11.00 -7.52
N LYS A 67 5.81 9.75 -7.90
CA LYS A 67 7.11 9.11 -8.07
C LYS A 67 7.93 9.76 -9.18
N ILE A 68 9.19 10.05 -8.88
CA ILE A 68 10.21 10.56 -9.81
C ILE A 68 11.46 9.67 -9.75
N THR A 69 12.29 9.77 -10.77
CA THR A 69 13.61 9.16 -10.79
C THR A 69 14.68 10.16 -11.21
N PHE A 70 15.82 10.08 -10.58
CA PHE A 70 17.01 10.85 -10.91
C PHE A 70 18.27 10.14 -10.42
N GLU A 71 19.41 10.55 -10.93
CA GLU A 71 20.72 10.12 -10.47
C GLU A 71 21.28 11.19 -9.55
N ILE A 72 21.83 10.78 -8.40
CA ILE A 72 22.40 11.71 -7.43
C ILE A 72 23.60 12.42 -8.06
N PRO A 73 23.58 13.76 -8.14
CA PRO A 73 24.61 14.51 -8.81
C PRO A 73 25.94 14.44 -8.07
N PRO A 74 27.08 14.54 -8.79
CA PRO A 74 28.39 14.71 -8.18
C PRO A 74 28.45 15.97 -7.29
N GLY A 75 29.18 15.90 -6.19
CA GLY A 75 29.29 16.97 -5.20
C GLY A 75 28.17 16.98 -4.16
N SER A 76 27.32 15.95 -4.16
CA SER A 76 26.28 15.77 -3.14
C SER A 76 26.80 15.11 -1.86
N TYR A 77 27.95 14.44 -1.92
CA TYR A 77 28.58 13.79 -0.79
C TYR A 77 29.51 14.73 -0.01
N SER A 78 29.47 14.66 1.31
CA SER A 78 30.37 15.37 2.21
C SER A 78 31.25 14.39 2.97
N GLU A 79 32.58 14.51 2.81
CA GLU A 79 33.56 13.72 3.56
C GLU A 79 33.57 14.08 5.07
N ASP A 80 33.28 15.33 5.41
CA ASP A 80 33.27 15.81 6.80
C ASP A 80 32.11 15.19 7.61
N TRP A 81 30.99 14.95 6.96
CA TRP A 81 29.76 14.45 7.60
C TRP A 81 29.44 12.99 7.22
N TYR A 82 30.21 12.40 6.32
CA TYR A 82 29.98 11.04 5.80
C TYR A 82 28.55 10.81 5.32
N ASN A 83 27.94 11.82 4.70
CA ASN A 83 26.58 11.75 4.18
C ASN A 83 26.45 12.35 2.78
N THR A 84 25.43 11.90 2.08
CA THR A 84 25.00 12.45 0.79
C THR A 84 23.73 13.27 1.00
N ARG A 85 23.73 14.52 0.54
CA ARG A 85 22.64 15.46 0.73
C ARG A 85 22.02 15.85 -0.60
N VAL A 86 20.70 15.65 -0.75
CA VAL A 86 19.98 15.93 -1.99
C VAL A 86 18.77 16.81 -1.72
N ALA A 87 18.72 17.97 -2.38
CA ALA A 87 17.55 18.84 -2.39
C ALA A 87 16.57 18.38 -3.48
N LEU A 88 15.30 18.16 -3.14
CA LEU A 88 14.29 17.69 -4.09
C LEU A 88 13.63 18.82 -4.89
N LEU A 89 13.79 20.08 -4.51
CA LEU A 89 13.17 21.23 -5.17
C LEU A 89 13.37 21.27 -6.69
N PRO A 90 14.56 20.97 -7.26
CA PRO A 90 14.76 20.96 -8.70
C PRO A 90 13.90 19.92 -9.44
N TYR A 91 13.47 18.88 -8.74
CA TYR A 91 12.72 17.75 -9.31
C TYR A 91 11.22 17.85 -9.10
N TYR A 92 10.77 18.25 -7.90
CA TYR A 92 9.36 18.35 -7.54
C TYR A 92 8.79 19.76 -7.65
N GLY A 93 9.63 20.79 -7.55
CA GLY A 93 9.16 22.14 -7.26
C GLY A 93 8.51 22.22 -5.87
N GLN A 94 7.62 23.19 -5.67
CA GLN A 94 6.92 23.37 -4.38
C GLN A 94 5.59 22.61 -4.27
N ARG A 95 5.40 21.56 -5.07
CA ARG A 95 4.10 20.92 -5.24
C ARG A 95 3.69 20.03 -4.06
N PHE A 96 4.67 19.47 -3.36
CA PHE A 96 4.42 18.47 -2.33
C PHE A 96 5.07 18.92 -1.02
N ARG A 97 4.25 19.45 -0.14
CA ARG A 97 4.71 20.00 1.15
C ARG A 97 4.56 19.04 2.31
N TYR A 98 3.75 18.00 2.14
CA TYR A 98 3.34 17.09 3.21
C TYR A 98 3.52 15.64 2.79
N GLY A 99 3.70 14.80 3.78
CA GLY A 99 3.83 13.36 3.64
C GLY A 99 5.24 12.83 3.89
N THR A 100 5.31 11.58 4.30
CA THR A 100 6.57 10.83 4.43
C THR A 100 7.12 10.52 3.04
N ILE A 101 8.39 10.81 2.84
CA ILE A 101 9.09 10.54 1.58
C ILE A 101 9.85 9.22 1.71
N TYR A 102 9.76 8.39 0.70
CA TYR A 102 10.64 7.25 0.51
C TYR A 102 11.56 7.48 -0.68
N ALA A 103 12.82 7.16 -0.49
CA ALA A 103 13.82 7.10 -1.55
C ALA A 103 14.29 5.65 -1.68
N VAL A 104 14.14 5.06 -2.85
CA VAL A 104 14.51 3.68 -3.14
C VAL A 104 15.66 3.68 -4.14
N GLU A 105 16.74 2.99 -3.79
CA GLU A 105 17.90 2.82 -4.67
C GLU A 105 17.60 1.79 -5.77
N ALA A 106 18.25 1.89 -6.90
CA ALA A 106 18.18 0.89 -7.96
C ALA A 106 18.57 -0.53 -7.47
N GLY A 107 19.37 -0.62 -6.41
CA GLY A 107 19.72 -1.87 -5.72
C GLY A 107 18.58 -2.46 -4.86
N GLY A 108 17.50 -1.73 -4.64
CA GLY A 108 16.33 -2.16 -3.86
C GLY A 108 16.32 -1.69 -2.40
N ALA A 109 17.42 -1.15 -1.87
CA ALA A 109 17.43 -0.54 -0.55
C ALA A 109 16.51 0.69 -0.52
N PHE A 110 15.81 0.93 0.58
CA PHE A 110 14.99 2.13 0.72
C PHE A 110 15.28 2.89 2.02
N HIS A 111 15.08 4.20 1.94
CA HIS A 111 15.26 5.15 3.03
C HIS A 111 13.94 5.85 3.28
N GLU A 112 13.58 5.97 4.54
CA GLU A 112 12.36 6.66 4.97
C GLU A 112 12.71 8.02 5.55
N PHE A 113 12.02 9.05 5.09
CA PHE A 113 12.14 10.43 5.57
C PHE A 113 10.77 10.87 6.06
N PRO A 114 10.51 10.75 7.37
CA PRO A 114 9.24 11.15 7.94
C PRO A 114 9.01 12.65 7.79
N GLU A 115 7.76 13.02 7.56
CA GLU A 115 7.35 14.42 7.48
C GLU A 115 7.73 15.17 8.76
N PRO A 116 8.46 16.30 8.68
CA PRO A 116 8.74 17.14 9.83
C PRO A 116 7.45 17.73 10.41
N ALA A 117 7.47 18.04 11.72
CA ALA A 117 6.37 18.75 12.35
C ALA A 117 6.16 20.13 11.67
N GLY A 118 4.99 20.32 11.06
CA GLY A 118 4.66 21.52 10.28
C GLY A 118 4.95 21.43 8.78
N GLY A 119 5.23 20.22 8.27
CA GLY A 119 5.53 19.97 6.86
C GLY A 119 6.98 20.23 6.48
N TRP A 120 7.30 20.01 5.22
CA TRP A 120 8.63 20.28 4.69
C TRP A 120 8.86 21.78 4.56
N PRO A 121 10.00 22.31 5.10
CA PRO A 121 10.30 23.74 5.03
C PRO A 121 10.27 24.25 3.58
N ASP A 122 9.56 25.34 3.36
CA ASP A 122 9.40 26.00 2.05
C ASP A 122 8.92 25.07 0.91
N GLY A 123 8.34 23.92 1.25
CA GLY A 123 7.98 22.88 0.27
C GLY A 123 9.18 22.26 -0.46
N ALA A 124 10.38 22.41 0.09
CA ALA A 124 11.63 21.97 -0.50
C ALA A 124 12.30 20.88 0.38
N PRO A 125 11.87 19.62 0.29
CA PRO A 125 12.49 18.54 1.04
C PRO A 125 13.98 18.41 0.72
N VAL A 126 14.79 18.26 1.76
CA VAL A 126 16.21 17.91 1.65
C VAL A 126 16.40 16.56 2.31
N LEU A 127 16.93 15.60 1.56
CA LEU A 127 17.16 14.24 2.03
C LEU A 127 18.63 14.06 2.38
N ASP A 128 18.90 13.53 3.57
CA ASP A 128 20.24 13.21 4.04
C ASP A 128 20.40 11.69 4.10
N PHE A 129 21.29 11.14 3.30
CA PHE A 129 21.58 9.71 3.23
C PHE A 129 22.90 9.39 3.90
N PRO A 130 23.01 8.30 4.66
CA PRO A 130 24.27 7.84 5.19
C PRO A 130 25.18 7.32 4.06
N GLY A 131 26.45 7.67 4.08
CA GLY A 131 27.45 7.21 3.11
C GLY A 131 27.44 7.98 1.79
N ASN A 132 28.28 7.50 0.86
CA ASN A 132 28.41 8.10 -0.47
C ASN A 132 27.47 7.38 -1.46
N LEU A 133 26.45 8.11 -1.93
CA LEU A 133 25.50 7.66 -2.93
C LEU A 133 25.59 8.43 -4.25
N GLU A 134 26.68 9.17 -4.49
CA GLU A 134 26.86 9.88 -5.78
C GLU A 134 26.81 8.90 -6.95
N GLY A 135 26.12 9.28 -8.01
CA GLY A 135 25.90 8.43 -9.19
C GLY A 135 24.89 7.29 -8.98
N VAL A 136 24.35 7.13 -7.77
CA VAL A 136 23.29 6.14 -7.53
C VAL A 136 21.97 6.68 -8.08
N ARG A 137 21.23 5.84 -8.80
CA ARG A 137 19.87 6.15 -9.24
C ARG A 137 18.90 5.94 -8.10
N LEU A 138 18.10 6.95 -7.85
CA LEU A 138 17.02 6.94 -6.87
C LEU A 138 15.65 7.00 -7.54
N PHE A 139 14.69 6.33 -6.92
CA PHE A 139 13.26 6.48 -7.13
C PHE A 139 12.67 7.08 -5.87
N VAL A 140 12.12 8.27 -5.99
CA VAL A 140 11.64 9.02 -4.82
C VAL A 140 10.17 9.34 -5.00
N GLY A 141 9.42 9.22 -3.91
CA GLY A 141 8.00 9.52 -3.91
C GLY A 141 7.45 9.63 -2.50
N PHE A 142 6.16 9.93 -2.41
CA PHE A 142 5.45 10.05 -1.15
C PHE A 142 4.76 8.73 -0.82
N SER A 143 4.81 8.36 0.46
CA SER A 143 4.05 7.21 0.93
C SER A 143 2.55 7.52 0.91
N TYR A 144 1.77 6.51 0.62
CA TYR A 144 0.34 6.51 0.85
C TYR A 144 -0.05 5.30 1.68
N GLU A 145 -1.21 5.37 2.32
CA GLU A 145 -1.74 4.23 3.05
C GLU A 145 -2.56 3.36 2.10
N PHE A 146 -2.09 2.15 1.86
CA PHE A 146 -2.94 1.11 1.31
C PHE A 146 -3.82 0.55 2.44
N LEU A 147 -5.13 0.61 2.25
CA LEU A 147 -6.10 0.08 3.20
C LEU A 147 -7.12 -0.78 2.46
N TYR A 148 -7.24 -2.03 2.88
CA TYR A 148 -8.25 -2.95 2.38
C TYR A 148 -9.02 -3.58 3.54
N GLU A 149 -10.28 -3.23 3.70
CA GLU A 149 -11.17 -3.84 4.69
C GLU A 149 -11.95 -4.99 4.04
N PHE A 150 -11.88 -6.16 4.66
CA PHE A 150 -12.65 -7.32 4.21
C PHE A 150 -14.14 -7.10 4.45
N SER A 151 -14.96 -7.56 3.50
CA SER A 151 -16.40 -7.65 3.72
C SER A 151 -16.72 -8.56 4.90
N LYS A 152 -17.89 -8.37 5.49
CA LYS A 152 -18.33 -9.20 6.62
C LYS A 152 -18.32 -10.68 6.28
N PHE A 153 -17.87 -11.48 7.23
CA PHE A 153 -17.80 -12.93 7.10
C PHE A 153 -19.20 -13.51 7.25
N LEU A 154 -19.72 -14.06 6.14
CA LEU A 154 -21.08 -14.56 6.06
C LEU A 154 -21.08 -15.99 5.53
N ILE A 155 -21.98 -16.82 6.04
CA ILE A 155 -22.24 -18.15 5.47
C ILE A 155 -23.22 -17.96 4.34
N LYS A 156 -22.85 -18.40 3.14
CA LYS A 156 -23.73 -18.44 1.98
C LYS A 156 -24.40 -19.81 1.92
N LYS A 157 -25.70 -19.81 1.75
CA LYS A 157 -26.51 -21.00 1.52
C LYS A 157 -27.08 -20.92 0.11
N GLN A 158 -26.93 -22.00 -0.62
CA GLN A 158 -27.57 -22.16 -1.93
C GLN A 158 -28.92 -22.84 -1.74
N ASP A 159 -29.95 -22.30 -2.34
CA ASP A 159 -31.27 -22.94 -2.41
C ASP A 159 -31.33 -23.97 -3.55
N ASP A 160 -32.39 -24.77 -3.54
CA ASP A 160 -32.58 -25.84 -4.54
C ASP A 160 -32.80 -25.30 -5.96
N ALA A 161 -33.10 -24.01 -6.12
CA ALA A 161 -33.27 -23.31 -7.39
C ALA A 161 -31.97 -22.63 -7.88
N GLY A 162 -30.84 -22.75 -7.12
CA GLY A 162 -29.55 -22.17 -7.43
C GLY A 162 -29.35 -20.73 -6.92
N GLY A 163 -30.35 -20.17 -6.23
CA GLY A 163 -30.24 -18.88 -5.59
C GLY A 163 -29.26 -18.93 -4.41
N VAL A 164 -28.49 -17.85 -4.20
CA VAL A 164 -27.56 -17.73 -3.09
C VAL A 164 -28.08 -16.71 -2.08
N SER A 165 -28.34 -17.17 -0.86
CA SER A 165 -28.76 -16.32 0.26
C SER A 165 -27.77 -16.38 1.40
N THR A 166 -27.79 -15.37 2.29
CA THR A 166 -27.01 -15.37 3.52
C THR A 166 -27.78 -16.13 4.61
N GLU A 167 -27.11 -17.06 5.28
CA GLU A 167 -27.66 -17.74 6.45
C GLU A 167 -27.46 -16.82 7.68
N ASP A 168 -28.54 -16.20 8.15
CA ASP A 168 -28.54 -15.26 9.28
C ASP A 168 -29.25 -15.82 10.53
N ALA A 169 -29.84 -17.03 10.42
CA ALA A 169 -30.59 -17.67 11.49
C ALA A 169 -29.73 -18.14 12.68
N GLY A 170 -28.42 -17.92 12.64
CA GLY A 170 -27.48 -18.39 13.64
C GLY A 170 -26.42 -17.38 14.03
N ARG A 171 -25.44 -17.87 14.77
CA ARG A 171 -24.26 -17.10 15.18
C ARG A 171 -22.98 -17.74 14.61
N LEU A 172 -22.26 -16.99 13.81
CA LEU A 172 -20.94 -17.39 13.34
C LEU A 172 -19.87 -16.84 14.31
N GLN A 173 -19.13 -17.76 14.90
CA GLN A 173 -17.98 -17.47 15.73
C GLN A 173 -16.70 -17.76 14.96
N LEU A 174 -15.96 -16.72 14.60
CA LEU A 174 -14.68 -16.85 13.92
C LEU A 174 -13.60 -17.31 14.92
N ARG A 175 -12.72 -18.16 14.46
CA ARG A 175 -11.53 -18.62 15.20
C ARG A 175 -10.28 -17.99 14.63
N ARG A 176 -10.01 -18.19 13.36
CA ARG A 176 -8.84 -17.69 12.64
C ARG A 176 -9.20 -17.32 11.22
N ALA A 177 -8.37 -16.48 10.62
CA ALA A 177 -8.39 -16.20 9.20
C ALA A 177 -6.97 -16.29 8.63
N TRP A 178 -6.84 -16.27 7.33
CA TRP A 178 -5.57 -16.22 6.63
C TRP A 178 -5.67 -15.40 5.36
N VAL A 179 -4.53 -14.87 4.95
CA VAL A 179 -4.33 -14.22 3.67
C VAL A 179 -3.22 -14.94 2.91
N ASN A 180 -3.45 -15.15 1.62
CA ASN A 180 -2.43 -15.62 0.69
C ASN A 180 -1.91 -14.42 -0.07
N TYR A 181 -0.61 -14.28 -0.14
CA TYR A 181 0.04 -13.16 -0.81
C TYR A 181 1.20 -13.63 -1.68
N SER A 182 1.56 -12.83 -2.67
CA SER A 182 2.63 -13.14 -3.61
C SER A 182 3.49 -11.92 -3.88
N ASN A 183 4.80 -12.12 -3.91
CA ASN A 183 5.78 -11.08 -4.19
C ASN A 183 5.49 -9.79 -3.39
N THR A 184 5.31 -9.96 -2.09
CA THR A 184 4.85 -8.93 -1.18
C THR A 184 5.93 -8.62 -0.14
N GLY A 185 6.15 -7.34 0.13
CA GLY A 185 7.04 -6.87 1.19
C GLY A 185 6.39 -7.00 2.56
N SER A 186 6.12 -5.90 3.24
CA SER A 186 5.49 -5.93 4.55
C SER A 186 4.10 -5.30 4.56
N PHE A 187 3.25 -5.82 5.45
CA PHE A 187 1.92 -5.29 5.71
C PHE A 187 1.49 -5.63 7.14
N THR A 188 0.51 -4.91 7.63
CA THR A 188 -0.10 -5.17 8.95
C THR A 188 -1.52 -5.68 8.76
N VAL A 189 -1.86 -6.78 9.43
CA VAL A 189 -3.25 -7.22 9.55
C VAL A 189 -3.82 -6.66 10.84
N LYS A 190 -4.88 -5.89 10.73
CA LYS A 190 -5.59 -5.26 11.83
C LYS A 190 -6.91 -5.97 12.06
N VAL A 191 -7.11 -6.51 13.24
CA VAL A 191 -8.35 -7.18 13.65
C VAL A 191 -9.00 -6.35 14.74
N SER A 192 -10.20 -5.84 14.47
CA SER A 192 -10.98 -5.05 15.44
C SER A 192 -12.30 -5.74 15.74
N ASN A 193 -12.68 -5.80 17.00
CA ASN A 193 -13.97 -6.32 17.48
C ASN A 193 -14.89 -5.22 18.04
N GLY A 194 -14.55 -3.95 17.81
CA GLY A 194 -15.25 -2.78 18.31
C GLY A 194 -14.85 -2.37 19.75
N ALA A 195 -14.23 -3.23 20.52
CA ALA A 195 -13.73 -2.94 21.87
C ALA A 195 -12.22 -2.98 21.97
N SER A 196 -11.59 -3.84 21.16
CA SER A 196 -10.14 -4.05 21.12
C SER A 196 -9.67 -4.15 19.69
N GLU A 197 -8.44 -3.76 19.48
CA GLU A 197 -7.74 -3.84 18.22
C GLU A 197 -6.46 -4.64 18.40
N PHE A 198 -6.21 -5.55 17.48
CA PHE A 198 -5.03 -6.40 17.45
C PHE A 198 -4.31 -6.17 16.12
N LEU A 199 -3.01 -5.92 16.20
CA LEU A 199 -2.14 -5.69 15.05
C LEU A 199 -1.21 -6.89 14.89
N TYR A 200 -1.11 -7.41 13.71
CA TYR A 200 -0.22 -8.50 13.33
C TYR A 200 0.64 -8.04 12.17
N ASP A 201 1.91 -7.74 12.47
CA ASP A 201 2.87 -7.32 11.46
C ASP A 201 3.42 -8.52 10.70
N VAL A 202 3.35 -8.43 9.40
CA VAL A 202 3.87 -9.42 8.46
C VAL A 202 5.02 -8.79 7.70
N SER A 203 6.23 -9.26 7.95
CA SER A 203 7.41 -8.88 7.19
C SER A 203 7.92 -10.09 6.41
N GLY A 204 8.31 -9.88 5.16
CA GLY A 204 8.92 -10.91 4.33
C GLY A 204 10.34 -11.30 4.77
N GLU A 205 10.80 -10.81 5.91
CA GLU A 205 12.14 -11.10 6.42
C GLU A 205 12.27 -12.55 6.90
N LEU A 206 12.79 -13.37 6.03
CA LEU A 206 13.32 -14.68 6.40
C LEU A 206 14.70 -14.47 7.04
N LEU A 207 14.83 -14.79 8.32
CA LEU A 207 16.10 -14.79 9.04
C LEU A 207 17.21 -15.44 8.21
N GLY A 208 18.26 -14.66 7.88
CA GLY A 208 19.45 -15.13 7.17
C GLY A 208 19.40 -15.05 5.64
N ARG A 209 18.36 -14.48 5.01
CA ARG A 209 18.27 -14.29 3.56
C ARG A 209 18.25 -12.83 3.09
N GLY A 210 18.09 -11.88 4.00
CA GLY A 210 18.05 -10.45 3.67
C GLY A 210 19.45 -9.89 3.44
N LEU A 211 19.65 -9.16 2.35
CA LEU A 211 20.72 -8.19 2.25
C LEU A 211 20.34 -7.00 3.11
N VAL A 212 21.29 -6.47 3.89
CA VAL A 212 21.04 -5.30 4.75
C VAL A 212 20.52 -4.14 3.89
N GLY A 213 19.35 -3.61 4.26
CA GLY A 213 18.71 -2.51 3.55
C GLY A 213 17.82 -2.89 2.37
N ASN A 214 17.79 -4.14 1.95
CA ASN A 214 16.97 -4.59 0.83
C ASN A 214 15.73 -5.35 1.34
N PRO A 215 14.50 -4.93 1.00
CA PRO A 215 13.29 -5.62 1.46
C PRO A 215 13.21 -7.02 0.87
N SER A 216 12.89 -7.98 1.70
CA SER A 216 12.60 -9.34 1.24
C SER A 216 11.16 -9.39 0.73
N LEU A 217 10.97 -9.79 -0.52
CA LEU A 217 9.66 -10.06 -1.09
C LEU A 217 9.36 -11.54 -0.95
N ASP A 218 8.21 -11.86 -0.32
CA ASP A 218 7.80 -13.24 -0.04
C ASP A 218 6.49 -13.60 -0.73
N THR A 219 6.30 -14.90 -0.94
CA THR A 219 5.06 -15.49 -1.43
C THR A 219 4.66 -16.60 -0.47
N SER A 220 3.62 -16.37 0.32
CA SER A 220 3.26 -17.25 1.41
C SER A 220 1.79 -17.11 1.83
N GLN A 221 1.44 -17.79 2.91
CA GLN A 221 0.17 -17.66 3.61
C GLN A 221 0.42 -17.23 5.05
N TYR A 222 -0.20 -16.14 5.46
CA TYR A 222 -0.19 -15.71 6.85
C TYR A 222 -1.52 -16.01 7.53
N ARG A 223 -1.46 -16.69 8.67
CA ARG A 223 -2.62 -17.06 9.49
C ARG A 223 -2.62 -16.26 10.78
N PHE A 224 -3.77 -15.73 11.15
CA PHE A 224 -3.95 -14.91 12.34
C PHE A 224 -5.25 -15.24 13.07
N PRO A 225 -5.28 -15.10 14.41
CA PRO A 225 -6.50 -15.28 15.21
C PRO A 225 -7.45 -14.09 15.00
N VAL A 226 -8.74 -14.38 14.90
CA VAL A 226 -9.81 -13.36 14.85
C VAL A 226 -10.65 -13.41 16.12
N ASN A 227 -10.92 -14.60 16.65
CA ASN A 227 -11.56 -14.89 17.93
C ASN A 227 -12.76 -13.99 18.28
N GLY A 228 -13.88 -14.18 17.60
CA GLY A 228 -15.06 -13.38 17.91
C GLY A 228 -16.24 -13.59 16.99
N ASN A 229 -17.30 -12.84 17.24
CA ASN A 229 -18.49 -12.88 16.42
C ASN A 229 -18.22 -12.22 15.06
N ALA A 230 -18.52 -12.92 13.96
CA ALA A 230 -18.30 -12.47 12.59
C ALA A 230 -18.93 -11.09 12.29
N VAL A 231 -20.07 -10.78 12.88
CA VAL A 231 -20.75 -9.49 12.67
C VAL A 231 -20.00 -8.31 13.31
N ARG A 232 -19.29 -8.57 14.41
CA ARG A 232 -18.58 -7.53 15.18
C ARG A 232 -17.12 -7.35 14.76
N ASN A 233 -16.54 -8.37 14.15
CA ASN A 233 -15.15 -8.34 13.75
C ASN A 233 -14.99 -7.68 12.39
N ASN A 234 -14.04 -6.77 12.32
CA ASN A 234 -13.50 -6.21 11.08
C ASN A 234 -12.05 -6.68 10.94
N VAL A 235 -11.68 -7.05 9.74
CA VAL A 235 -10.31 -7.38 9.38
C VAL A 235 -9.88 -6.43 8.28
N THR A 236 -8.76 -5.76 8.49
CA THR A 236 -8.22 -4.77 7.56
C THR A 236 -6.74 -5.09 7.29
N ILE A 237 -6.32 -4.97 6.05
CA ILE A 237 -4.91 -4.99 5.68
C ILE A 237 -4.46 -3.56 5.44
N VAL A 238 -3.33 -3.19 6.05
CA VAL A 238 -2.75 -1.86 5.95
C VAL A 238 -1.28 -1.98 5.56
N SER A 239 -0.82 -1.16 4.63
CA SER A 239 0.61 -0.99 4.34
C SER A 239 0.90 0.47 3.98
N ARG A 240 2.08 0.95 4.42
CA ARG A 240 2.59 2.29 4.08
C ARG A 240 3.98 2.24 3.46
N GLN A 241 4.51 1.04 3.28
CA GLN A 241 5.85 0.88 2.71
C GLN A 241 5.83 0.97 1.18
N PRO A 242 6.96 1.36 0.57
CA PRO A 242 7.07 1.48 -0.88
C PRO A 242 7.10 0.13 -1.60
N THR A 243 7.12 -0.97 -0.86
CA THR A 243 7.22 -2.33 -1.39
C THR A 243 5.90 -2.83 -1.97
N PRO A 244 5.93 -3.76 -2.95
CA PRO A 244 4.72 -4.31 -3.53
C PRO A 244 3.88 -5.06 -2.49
N LEU A 245 2.56 -4.97 -2.68
CA LEU A 245 1.57 -5.70 -1.89
C LEU A 245 0.56 -6.36 -2.83
N SER A 246 0.60 -7.68 -2.93
CA SER A 246 -0.30 -8.46 -3.78
C SER A 246 -1.01 -9.54 -2.97
N ILE A 247 -2.25 -9.27 -2.59
CA ILE A 247 -3.12 -10.23 -1.92
C ILE A 247 -3.85 -11.06 -2.98
N ILE A 248 -3.60 -12.38 -2.98
CA ILE A 248 -4.15 -13.30 -3.99
C ILE A 248 -5.49 -13.89 -3.54
N GLY A 249 -5.66 -14.05 -2.23
CA GLY A 249 -6.87 -14.64 -1.68
C GLY A 249 -6.87 -14.62 -0.17
N CYS A 250 -8.02 -14.93 0.40
CA CYS A 250 -8.19 -15.03 1.84
C CYS A 250 -9.15 -16.16 2.18
N GLY A 251 -9.11 -16.59 3.43
CA GLY A 251 -10.06 -17.53 3.96
C GLY A 251 -10.19 -17.38 5.47
N TRP A 252 -11.16 -18.08 6.01
CA TRP A 252 -11.43 -18.05 7.43
C TRP A 252 -11.97 -19.40 7.92
N GLU A 253 -11.85 -19.61 9.22
CA GLU A 253 -12.34 -20.78 9.95
C GLU A 253 -13.14 -20.33 11.15
N GLY A 254 -14.28 -20.96 11.38
CA GLY A 254 -15.15 -20.62 12.48
C GLY A 254 -16.16 -21.71 12.78
N THR A 255 -16.96 -21.49 13.82
CA THR A 255 -18.06 -22.37 14.24
C THR A 255 -19.38 -21.64 14.06
N TYR A 256 -20.29 -22.27 13.37
CA TYR A 256 -21.65 -21.78 13.20
C TYR A 256 -22.60 -22.50 14.15
N MET A 257 -23.34 -21.72 14.94
CA MET A 257 -24.38 -22.23 15.85
C MET A 257 -25.73 -21.70 15.39
N ARG A 258 -26.62 -22.61 15.00
CA ARG A 258 -28.02 -22.27 14.72
C ARG A 258 -28.71 -21.87 16.02
N ARG A 259 -29.51 -20.83 15.95
CA ARG A 259 -30.45 -20.54 17.06
C ARG A 259 -31.59 -21.54 16.95
N ALA A 260 -31.97 -22.12 18.07
CA ALA A 260 -33.21 -22.86 18.16
C ALA A 260 -34.38 -21.87 17.97
N SER A 261 -35.18 -22.06 16.91
CA SER A 261 -36.46 -21.38 16.80
C SER A 261 -37.43 -22.11 17.70
N GLY A 262 -37.75 -21.54 18.83
CA GLY A 262 -38.94 -21.99 19.60
C GLY A 262 -40.19 -21.62 18.82
N ILE A 263 -41.09 -22.58 18.72
CA ILE A 263 -42.49 -22.37 18.25
C ILE A 263 -43.25 -21.75 19.43
#